data_5a7fa6dfd9dbe2c50309ea7c167f7ab8
#
_entry.id   5a7fa6dfd9dbe2c50309ea7c167f7ab8
#
_cell.length_a   1.000
_cell.length_b   1.000
_cell.length_c   1.000
_cell.angle_alpha   90.00
_cell.angle_beta   90.00
_cell.angle_gamma   90.00
#
_symmetry.space_group_name_H-M   'P 1'
#
loop_
_entity.id
_entity.type
_entity.pdbx_description
1 polymer ?
#
loop_
_entity_poly.entity_id
_entity_poly.type
_entity_poly.pdbx_seq_one_letter_code
_entity_poly.pdbx_strand_id
1 'polypeptide(L)'
;SQAHMRRMLRGLYDKYDFSRIFPVTQTNINHRTRLLEAYGMTGTDGLMTRRHFGAYRAATGASGKTFVYLFSHRPPGPGDTDNRRDPDRLLSWRGSELWFTFGSLRPGVPPARHWRHRDYRLAEQLTGYWANFIHTGDPNGPGLPAWPVCGAQYGWMHLGEQPAGHIGLRD
;
A
#
# COMPACT_ATOMS: atom_id res chain seq x y z
N SER A 1 -20.89 14.12 -4.24
CA SER A 1 -21.60 13.47 -5.36
C SER A 1 -20.62 12.96 -6.39
N GLN A 2 -21.03 12.00 -7.21
CA GLN A 2 -20.25 11.43 -8.30
C GLN A 2 -19.74 12.49 -9.29
N ALA A 3 -20.59 13.45 -9.62
CA ALA A 3 -20.23 14.55 -10.52
C ALA A 3 -19.11 15.42 -9.95
N HIS A 4 -19.09 15.64 -8.64
CA HIS A 4 -18.03 16.39 -7.96
C HIS A 4 -16.70 15.64 -8.02
N MET A 5 -16.70 14.34 -7.71
CA MET A 5 -15.51 13.49 -7.79
C MET A 5 -14.91 13.44 -9.19
N ARG A 6 -15.77 13.20 -10.21
CA ARG A 6 -15.32 13.22 -11.60
C ARG A 6 -14.71 14.55 -12.01
N ARG A 7 -15.24 15.65 -11.51
CA ARG A 7 -14.71 17.00 -11.81
C ARG A 7 -13.34 17.19 -11.18
N MET A 8 -13.17 16.80 -9.92
CA MET A 8 -11.89 16.89 -9.21
C MET A 8 -10.83 16.02 -9.89
N LEU A 9 -11.17 14.79 -10.23
CA LEU A 9 -10.25 13.88 -10.88
C LEU A 9 -9.85 14.36 -12.29
N ARG A 10 -10.77 14.93 -13.05
CA ARG A 10 -10.45 15.57 -14.33
C ARG A 10 -9.48 16.75 -14.17
N GLY A 11 -9.64 17.56 -13.13
CA GLY A 11 -8.74 18.67 -12.87
C GLY A 11 -7.29 18.22 -12.57
N LEU A 12 -7.12 17.03 -11.96
CA LEU A 12 -5.81 16.47 -11.67
C LEU A 12 -5.18 15.72 -12.84
N TYR A 13 -6.01 15.10 -13.68
CA TYR A 13 -5.58 14.17 -14.75
C TYR A 13 -6.17 14.53 -16.12
N ASP A 14 -6.35 15.81 -16.41
CA ASP A 14 -6.95 16.30 -17.66
C ASP A 14 -6.20 15.87 -18.94
N LYS A 15 -4.91 15.55 -18.80
CA LYS A 15 -4.04 15.08 -19.87
C LYS A 15 -4.17 13.59 -20.17
N TYR A 16 -4.94 12.85 -19.38
CA TYR A 16 -5.07 11.41 -19.49
C TYR A 16 -6.51 11.00 -19.75
N ASP A 17 -6.70 9.88 -20.46
CA ASP A 17 -8.03 9.28 -20.58
C ASP A 17 -8.47 8.71 -19.22
N PHE A 18 -9.14 9.55 -18.50
CA PHE A 18 -9.57 9.33 -17.13
C PHE A 18 -10.48 8.12 -16.97
N SER A 19 -11.35 7.85 -17.94
CA SER A 19 -12.26 6.71 -17.91
C SER A 19 -11.55 5.38 -18.08
N ARG A 20 -10.40 5.40 -18.72
CA ARG A 20 -9.54 4.23 -18.94
C ARG A 20 -8.67 3.93 -17.73
N ILE A 21 -8.16 4.97 -17.06
CA ILE A 21 -7.32 4.82 -15.86
C ILE A 21 -8.18 4.50 -14.63
N PHE A 22 -9.38 5.09 -14.55
CA PHE A 22 -10.32 4.91 -13.45
C PHE A 22 -11.70 4.52 -13.96
N PRO A 23 -11.91 3.26 -14.32
CA PRO A 23 -13.24 2.81 -14.73
C PRO A 23 -14.19 2.92 -13.54
N VAL A 24 -15.04 3.93 -13.55
CA VAL A 24 -16.08 4.10 -12.54
C VAL A 24 -17.24 3.18 -12.88
N THR A 25 -17.27 2.03 -12.25
CA THR A 25 -18.39 1.07 -12.35
C THR A 25 -19.48 1.43 -11.34
N GLN A 26 -20.71 0.94 -11.55
CA GLN A 26 -21.81 1.11 -10.60
C GLN A 26 -21.43 0.60 -9.20
N THR A 27 -20.66 -0.45 -9.13
CA THR A 27 -20.15 -1.02 -7.86
C THR A 27 -19.18 -0.06 -7.15
N ASN A 28 -18.34 0.65 -7.88
CA ASN A 28 -17.40 1.62 -7.33
C ASN A 28 -18.09 2.89 -6.82
N ILE A 29 -19.20 3.27 -7.43
CA ILE A 29 -19.97 4.47 -7.07
C ILE A 29 -20.56 4.37 -5.67
N ASN A 30 -20.97 3.18 -5.27
CA ASN A 30 -21.60 2.94 -3.98
C ASN A 30 -20.57 2.87 -2.84
N HIS A 31 -19.27 2.81 -3.15
CA HIS A 31 -18.20 2.75 -2.17
C HIS A 31 -17.40 4.05 -2.16
N ARG A 32 -17.78 4.97 -1.27
CA ARG A 32 -17.08 6.25 -1.06
C ARG A 32 -15.56 6.10 -0.95
N THR A 33 -15.10 5.03 -0.33
CA THR A 33 -13.69 4.75 -0.10
C THR A 33 -12.97 4.41 -1.39
N ARG A 34 -13.58 3.64 -2.29
CA ARG A 34 -12.99 3.33 -3.60
C ARG A 34 -12.89 4.57 -4.49
N LEU A 35 -13.84 5.49 -4.36
CA LEU A 35 -13.76 6.78 -5.03
C LEU A 35 -12.65 7.66 -4.44
N LEU A 36 -12.45 7.63 -3.12
CA LEU A 36 -11.36 8.32 -2.44
C LEU A 36 -10.01 7.68 -2.76
N GLU A 37 -9.96 6.36 -2.90
CA GLU A 37 -8.77 5.61 -3.33
C GLU A 37 -8.41 5.97 -4.77
N ALA A 38 -9.40 5.95 -5.66
CA ALA A 38 -9.23 6.39 -7.05
C ALA A 38 -8.88 7.88 -7.15
N TYR A 39 -9.44 8.72 -6.30
CA TYR A 39 -9.10 10.14 -6.20
C TYR A 39 -7.72 10.36 -5.58
N GLY A 40 -7.45 9.65 -4.53
CA GLY A 40 -6.20 9.78 -3.78
C GLY A 40 -5.03 9.22 -4.54
N MET A 41 -5.24 8.22 -5.43
CA MET A 41 -4.17 7.51 -6.16
C MET A 41 -2.80 7.57 -5.50
N THR A 42 -2.80 8.02 -4.26
CA THR A 42 -1.60 8.17 -3.45
C THR A 42 -0.83 6.86 -3.36
N GLY A 43 -1.54 5.73 -3.44
CA GLY A 43 -0.94 4.43 -3.59
C GLY A 43 -0.20 4.30 -4.92
N THR A 44 -0.88 4.40 -6.05
CA THR A 44 -0.30 4.12 -7.37
C THR A 44 0.60 5.25 -7.86
N ASP A 45 0.16 6.51 -7.83
CA ASP A 45 1.02 7.63 -8.22
C ASP A 45 2.22 7.79 -7.29
N GLY A 46 2.00 7.61 -5.99
CA GLY A 46 3.08 7.62 -5.02
C GLY A 46 4.05 6.45 -5.23
N LEU A 47 3.57 5.26 -5.60
CA LEU A 47 4.40 4.13 -5.95
C LEU A 47 5.23 4.42 -7.19
N MET A 48 4.61 4.90 -8.26
CA MET A 48 5.31 5.27 -9.51
C MET A 48 6.37 6.33 -9.26
N THR A 49 6.04 7.40 -8.55
CA THR A 49 6.99 8.46 -8.20
C THR A 49 8.18 7.91 -7.41
N ARG A 50 7.94 7.07 -6.42
CA ARG A 50 9.01 6.47 -5.60
C ARG A 50 9.89 5.52 -6.41
N ARG A 51 9.31 4.75 -7.33
CA ARG A 51 10.05 3.85 -8.23
C ARG A 51 10.95 4.63 -9.18
N HIS A 52 10.46 5.71 -9.78
CA HIS A 52 11.28 6.60 -10.60
C HIS A 52 12.38 7.27 -9.79
N PHE A 53 12.11 7.71 -8.56
CA PHE A 53 13.13 8.25 -7.68
C PHE A 53 14.21 7.22 -7.32
N GLY A 54 13.82 5.99 -7.03
CA GLY A 54 14.75 4.89 -6.77
C GLY A 54 15.66 4.58 -7.97
N ALA A 55 15.08 4.54 -9.17
CA ALA A 55 15.84 4.37 -10.40
C ALA A 55 16.80 5.54 -10.68
N TYR A 56 16.35 6.78 -10.45
CA TYR A 56 17.20 7.97 -10.56
C TYR A 56 18.37 7.91 -9.58
N ARG A 57 18.15 7.58 -8.32
CA ARG A 57 19.23 7.39 -7.33
C ARG A 57 20.27 6.38 -7.79
N ALA A 58 19.82 5.24 -8.30
CA ALA A 58 20.72 4.20 -8.81
C ALA A 58 21.53 4.69 -10.02
N ALA A 59 20.89 5.40 -10.95
CA ALA A 59 21.54 5.92 -12.15
C ALA A 59 22.57 7.04 -11.85
N THR A 60 22.38 7.81 -10.78
CA THR A 60 23.28 8.90 -10.38
C THR A 60 24.38 8.46 -9.41
N GLY A 61 24.48 7.15 -9.12
CA GLY A 61 25.52 6.62 -8.23
C GLY A 61 25.34 7.01 -6.76
N ALA A 62 24.11 7.32 -6.34
CA ALA A 62 23.82 7.60 -4.93
C ALA A 62 24.13 6.36 -4.08
N SER A 63 24.81 6.56 -2.95
CA SER A 63 25.13 5.50 -2.01
C SER A 63 23.86 4.90 -1.38
N GLY A 64 23.89 3.60 -1.13
CA GLY A 64 22.80 2.85 -0.49
C GLY A 64 21.70 2.40 -1.45
N LYS A 65 21.11 1.26 -1.12
CA LYS A 65 19.99 0.69 -1.85
C LYS A 65 18.69 1.44 -1.54
N THR A 66 17.79 1.51 -2.51
CA THR A 66 16.43 2.03 -2.31
C THR A 66 15.44 0.87 -2.38
N PHE A 67 14.56 0.80 -1.40
CA PHE A 67 13.49 -0.18 -1.34
C PHE A 67 12.14 0.55 -1.32
N VAL A 68 11.23 0.11 -2.17
CA VAL A 68 9.92 0.74 -2.35
C VAL A 68 8.83 -0.29 -2.10
N TYR A 69 7.76 0.11 -1.45
CA TYR A 69 6.62 -0.77 -1.21
C TYR A 69 5.27 -0.07 -1.43
N LEU A 70 4.28 -0.90 -1.66
CA LEU A 70 2.86 -0.55 -1.58
C LEU A 70 2.20 -1.47 -0.55
N PHE A 71 1.61 -0.88 0.48
CA PHE A 71 0.80 -1.60 1.45
C PHE A 71 -0.67 -1.57 1.00
N SER A 72 -1.28 -2.73 0.81
CA SER A 72 -2.67 -2.85 0.38
C SER A 72 -3.51 -3.80 1.25
N HIS A 73 -2.93 -4.36 2.31
CA HIS A 73 -3.67 -5.21 3.23
C HIS A 73 -4.78 -4.43 3.93
N ARG A 74 -5.95 -5.03 4.03
CA ARG A 74 -7.12 -4.45 4.70
C ARG A 74 -7.20 -4.96 6.14
N PRO A 75 -6.88 -4.11 7.14
CA PRO A 75 -7.04 -4.51 8.53
C PRO A 75 -8.50 -4.86 8.84
N PRO A 76 -8.77 -5.87 9.67
CA PRO A 76 -10.15 -6.22 10.03
C PRO A 76 -10.84 -5.08 10.76
N GLY A 77 -12.15 -5.02 10.67
CA GLY A 77 -12.97 -4.07 11.43
C GLY A 77 -13.02 -4.39 12.91
N PRO A 78 -13.55 -3.46 13.72
CA PRO A 78 -13.67 -3.63 15.17
C PRO A 78 -14.75 -4.64 15.57
N GLY A 79 -15.54 -5.16 14.62
CA GLY A 79 -16.63 -6.10 14.90
C GLY A 79 -17.89 -5.44 15.50
N ASP A 80 -17.85 -4.14 15.68
CA ASP A 80 -19.04 -3.36 16.03
C ASP A 80 -19.82 -2.96 14.76
N THR A 81 -21.03 -2.51 14.96
CA THR A 81 -21.90 -2.06 13.87
C THR A 81 -21.58 -0.63 13.42
N ASP A 82 -20.49 -0.02 13.93
CA ASP A 82 -20.06 1.30 13.50
C ASP A 82 -19.45 1.24 12.11
N ASN A 83 -20.29 1.48 11.14
CA ASN A 83 -20.00 1.52 9.73
C ASN A 83 -18.85 2.48 9.32
N ARG A 84 -18.36 3.33 10.22
CA ARG A 84 -17.24 4.25 9.97
C ARG A 84 -15.88 3.55 9.91
N ARG A 85 -15.76 2.37 10.53
CA ARG A 85 -14.52 1.57 10.61
C ARG A 85 -14.60 0.27 9.82
N ASP A 86 -15.60 0.15 8.95
CA ASP A 86 -15.78 -0.98 8.07
C ASP A 86 -14.55 -1.15 7.14
N PRO A 87 -13.89 -2.32 7.13
CA PRO A 87 -12.73 -2.58 6.28
C PRO A 87 -13.00 -2.40 4.79
N ASP A 88 -14.22 -2.72 4.35
CA ASP A 88 -14.62 -2.57 2.95
C ASP A 88 -14.82 -1.12 2.53
N ARG A 89 -14.97 -0.22 3.51
CA ARG A 89 -15.06 1.22 3.29
C ARG A 89 -13.74 1.94 3.45
N LEU A 90 -12.91 1.49 4.39
CA LEU A 90 -11.64 2.14 4.69
C LEU A 90 -10.48 1.60 3.86
N LEU A 91 -10.60 0.36 3.37
CA LEU A 91 -9.54 -0.34 2.64
C LEU A 91 -8.20 -0.31 3.42
N SER A 92 -7.08 -0.16 2.74
CA SER A 92 -5.79 0.11 3.39
C SER A 92 -5.54 1.61 3.44
N TRP A 93 -5.98 2.27 4.51
CA TRP A 93 -5.80 3.71 4.67
C TRP A 93 -4.38 4.06 5.13
N ARG A 94 -4.00 5.32 4.99
CA ARG A 94 -2.70 5.82 5.42
C ARG A 94 -2.45 5.53 6.91
N GLY A 95 -1.32 4.91 7.21
CA GLY A 95 -0.92 4.52 8.56
C GLY A 95 -1.48 3.18 9.02
N SER A 96 -2.28 2.49 8.20
CA SER A 96 -2.80 1.16 8.56
C SER A 96 -1.71 0.08 8.61
N GLU A 97 -0.58 0.30 7.97
CA GLU A 97 0.60 -0.56 8.03
C GLU A 97 1.32 -0.54 9.37
N LEU A 98 1.14 0.51 10.17
CA LEU A 98 1.89 0.69 11.41
C LEU A 98 1.63 -0.42 12.44
N TRP A 99 0.41 -0.93 12.52
CA TRP A 99 0.13 -2.09 13.39
C TRP A 99 0.97 -3.31 13.02
N PHE A 100 1.17 -3.54 11.74
CA PHE A 100 1.93 -4.66 11.21
C PHE A 100 3.43 -4.41 11.34
N THR A 101 3.89 -3.22 11.00
CA THR A 101 5.31 -2.84 11.09
C THR A 101 5.84 -2.93 12.51
N PHE A 102 5.04 -2.51 13.49
CA PHE A 102 5.43 -2.54 14.91
C PHE A 102 4.96 -3.81 15.64
N GLY A 103 4.36 -4.77 14.96
CA GLY A 103 3.86 -5.99 15.59
C GLY A 103 2.86 -5.74 16.71
N SER A 104 2.09 -4.64 16.64
CA SER A 104 1.23 -4.17 17.72
C SER A 104 -0.22 -4.66 17.63
N LEU A 105 -0.45 -5.80 16.99
CA LEU A 105 -1.76 -6.45 16.88
C LEU A 105 -2.17 -7.05 18.21
N ARG A 106 -2.95 -6.33 19.02
CA ARG A 106 -3.38 -6.79 20.34
C ARG A 106 -4.91 -6.97 20.36
N PRO A 107 -5.41 -8.15 20.70
CA PRO A 107 -6.84 -8.36 20.95
C PRO A 107 -7.32 -7.49 22.10
N GLY A 108 -8.52 -6.91 21.98
CA GLY A 108 -9.17 -6.17 23.05
C GLY A 108 -8.59 -4.78 23.36
N VAL A 109 -7.50 -4.35 22.74
CA VAL A 109 -6.96 -2.99 22.91
C VAL A 109 -7.68 -2.04 21.95
N PRO A 110 -8.26 -0.94 22.43
CA PRO A 110 -8.94 0.03 21.57
C PRO A 110 -8.01 0.69 20.52
N PRO A 111 -8.46 0.84 19.27
CA PRO A 111 -9.71 0.32 18.74
C PRO A 111 -9.63 -1.21 18.55
N ALA A 112 -10.45 -1.96 19.30
CA ALA A 112 -10.47 -3.42 19.22
C ALA A 112 -10.72 -3.87 17.78
N ARG A 113 -9.96 -4.87 17.35
CA ARG A 113 -10.08 -5.47 16.00
C ARG A 113 -10.02 -6.98 16.11
N HIS A 114 -10.77 -7.65 15.23
CA HIS A 114 -10.77 -9.11 15.15
C HIS A 114 -9.60 -9.57 14.28
N TRP A 115 -8.38 -9.45 14.83
CA TRP A 115 -7.17 -9.90 14.14
C TRP A 115 -7.24 -11.39 13.81
N ARG A 116 -6.92 -11.74 12.58
CA ARG A 116 -6.95 -13.10 12.04
C ARG A 116 -5.54 -13.65 11.97
N HIS A 117 -5.40 -14.95 11.86
CA HIS A 117 -4.09 -15.62 11.75
C HIS A 117 -3.22 -15.03 10.62
N ARG A 118 -3.82 -14.68 9.49
CA ARG A 118 -3.11 -14.02 8.39
C ARG A 118 -2.58 -12.62 8.74
N ASP A 119 -3.25 -11.90 9.60
CA ASP A 119 -2.82 -10.58 10.05
C ASP A 119 -1.55 -10.69 10.91
N TYR A 120 -1.50 -11.66 11.81
CA TYR A 120 -0.32 -11.93 12.63
C TYR A 120 0.87 -12.37 11.77
N ARG A 121 0.67 -13.26 10.79
CA ARG A 121 1.75 -13.65 9.86
C ARG A 121 2.30 -12.47 9.05
N LEU A 122 1.42 -11.62 8.56
CA LEU A 122 1.84 -10.41 7.86
C LEU A 122 2.63 -9.48 8.79
N ALA A 123 2.19 -9.29 10.03
CA ALA A 123 2.90 -8.48 11.02
C ALA A 123 4.29 -9.04 11.31
N GLU A 124 4.42 -10.36 11.47
CA GLU A 124 5.72 -11.01 11.65
C GLU A 124 6.67 -10.74 10.47
N GLN A 125 6.18 -10.87 9.24
CA GLN A 125 6.96 -10.58 8.04
C GLN A 125 7.36 -9.11 7.96
N LEU A 126 6.43 -8.17 8.19
CA LEU A 126 6.73 -6.74 8.17
C LEU A 126 7.75 -6.37 9.24
N THR A 127 7.54 -6.82 10.47
CA THR A 127 8.51 -6.58 11.56
C THR A 127 9.89 -7.12 11.18
N GLY A 128 9.96 -8.32 10.56
CA GLY A 128 11.20 -8.90 10.07
C GLY A 128 11.90 -8.03 9.01
N TYR A 129 11.16 -7.55 8.01
CA TYR A 129 11.71 -6.65 6.99
C TYR A 129 12.28 -5.36 7.59
N TRP A 130 11.54 -4.72 8.49
CA TRP A 130 11.99 -3.48 9.13
C TRP A 130 13.20 -3.71 10.04
N ALA A 131 13.21 -4.80 10.83
CA ALA A 131 14.34 -5.16 11.66
C ALA A 131 15.60 -5.39 10.81
N ASN A 132 15.53 -6.18 9.76
CA ASN A 132 16.65 -6.42 8.84
C ASN A 132 17.17 -5.12 8.24
N PHE A 133 16.26 -4.28 7.73
CA PHE A 133 16.63 -3.00 7.12
C PHE A 133 17.33 -2.06 8.11
N ILE A 134 16.83 -1.98 9.35
CA ILE A 134 17.46 -1.15 10.39
C ILE A 134 18.87 -1.64 10.72
N HIS A 135 19.08 -2.95 10.77
CA HIS A 135 20.38 -3.53 11.11
C HIS A 135 21.39 -3.52 9.96
N THR A 136 20.93 -3.72 8.73
CA THR A 136 21.83 -4.01 7.60
C THR A 136 21.69 -3.06 6.41
N GLY A 137 20.62 -2.24 6.36
CA GLY A 137 20.25 -1.47 5.18
C GLY A 137 19.60 -2.31 4.07
N ASP A 138 19.29 -3.58 4.33
CA ASP A 138 18.63 -4.50 3.41
C ASP A 138 17.48 -5.20 4.14
N PRO A 139 16.23 -5.12 3.65
CA PRO A 139 15.08 -5.72 4.32
C PRO A 139 15.06 -7.25 4.19
N ASN A 140 15.80 -7.83 3.24
CA ASN A 140 15.77 -9.25 2.97
C ASN A 140 16.37 -10.07 4.11
N GLY A 141 15.82 -11.27 4.31
CA GLY A 141 16.30 -12.21 5.32
C GLY A 141 15.65 -13.59 5.20
N PRO A 142 16.14 -14.58 5.96
CA PRO A 142 15.61 -15.94 5.91
C PRO A 142 14.10 -15.99 6.19
N GLY A 143 13.39 -16.77 5.40
CA GLY A 143 11.94 -16.97 5.58
C GLY A 143 11.05 -15.82 5.07
N LEU A 144 11.62 -14.74 4.56
CA LEU A 144 10.87 -13.62 3.98
C LEU A 144 10.86 -13.70 2.45
N PRO A 145 9.74 -13.38 1.78
CA PRO A 145 9.71 -13.18 0.34
C PRO A 145 10.73 -12.12 -0.09
N ALA A 146 11.41 -12.35 -1.22
CA ALA A 146 12.46 -11.44 -1.67
C ALA A 146 11.89 -10.05 -2.02
N TRP A 147 12.45 -9.02 -1.41
CA TRP A 147 12.14 -7.62 -1.67
C TRP A 147 13.17 -7.06 -2.66
N PRO A 148 12.78 -6.81 -3.93
CA PRO A 148 13.73 -6.34 -4.93
C PRO A 148 14.18 -4.90 -4.66
N VAL A 149 15.44 -4.63 -4.97
CA VAL A 149 15.97 -3.26 -4.96
C VAL A 149 15.28 -2.42 -6.03
N CYS A 150 14.87 -1.22 -5.67
CA CYS A 150 14.36 -0.24 -6.62
C CYS A 150 15.53 0.47 -7.32
N GLY A 151 15.91 -0.07 -8.47
CA GLY A 151 16.98 0.45 -9.34
C GLY A 151 16.52 0.51 -10.79
N ALA A 152 17.41 0.20 -11.74
CA ALA A 152 17.12 0.24 -13.18
C ALA A 152 15.91 -0.63 -13.59
N GLN A 153 15.61 -1.68 -12.84
CA GLN A 153 14.47 -2.56 -13.08
C GLN A 153 13.20 -2.15 -12.30
N TYR A 154 13.20 -1.01 -11.62
CA TYR A 154 12.05 -0.51 -10.88
C TYR A 154 11.45 -1.51 -9.87
N GLY A 155 12.31 -2.21 -9.11
CA GLY A 155 11.87 -3.19 -8.13
C GLY A 155 11.01 -2.58 -7.01
N TRP A 156 10.00 -3.32 -6.56
CA TRP A 156 9.15 -2.91 -5.46
C TRP A 156 8.49 -4.11 -4.77
N MET A 157 7.99 -3.92 -3.57
CA MET A 157 7.30 -4.94 -2.77
C MET A 157 5.82 -4.60 -2.64
N HIS A 158 4.96 -5.54 -2.96
CA HIS A 158 3.55 -5.48 -2.63
C HIS A 158 3.32 -6.12 -1.25
N LEU A 159 2.94 -5.32 -0.28
CA LEU A 159 2.61 -5.77 1.07
C LEU A 159 1.09 -5.91 1.19
N GLY A 160 0.56 -6.94 0.53
CA GLY A 160 -0.84 -7.36 0.57
C GLY A 160 -1.08 -8.51 1.54
N GLU A 161 -2.09 -9.35 1.25
CA GLU A 161 -2.36 -10.57 2.04
C GLU A 161 -1.20 -11.58 1.96
N GLN A 162 -0.50 -11.58 0.84
CA GLN A 162 0.74 -12.33 0.61
C GLN A 162 1.77 -11.35 0.03
N PRO A 163 2.80 -11.00 0.79
CA PRO A 163 3.87 -10.15 0.29
C PRO A 163 4.56 -10.75 -0.92
N ALA A 164 4.74 -9.95 -1.95
CA ALA A 164 5.40 -10.36 -3.19
C ALA A 164 6.26 -9.24 -3.76
N GLY A 165 7.47 -9.59 -4.18
CA GLY A 165 8.38 -8.68 -4.90
C GLY A 165 8.03 -8.63 -6.39
N HIS A 166 8.10 -7.43 -6.96
CA HIS A 166 7.84 -7.16 -8.37
C HIS A 166 8.98 -6.38 -9.00
N ILE A 167 9.18 -6.55 -10.30
CA ILE A 167 10.11 -5.78 -11.13
C ILE A 167 9.39 -5.24 -12.36
N GLY A 168 9.87 -4.13 -12.90
CA GLY A 168 9.25 -3.48 -14.05
C GLY A 168 8.22 -2.41 -13.68
N LEU A 169 7.83 -1.61 -14.65
CA LEU A 169 6.84 -0.53 -14.50
C LEU A 169 5.39 -0.99 -14.76
N ARG A 170 5.24 -2.17 -15.36
CA ARG A 170 3.92 -2.76 -15.65
C ARG A 170 3.63 -3.84 -14.61
N ASP A 171 2.46 -3.78 -14.06
CA ASP A 171 1.84 -4.87 -13.30
C ASP A 171 1.10 -5.77 -14.25
#